data_a786dd8dbcfa24ec28dbd042d529888c
#
_entry.id   a786dd8dbcfa24ec28dbd042d529888c
#
_cell.length_a   1.000
_cell.length_b   1.000
_cell.length_c   1.000
_cell.angle_alpha   90.00
_cell.angle_beta   90.00
_cell.angle_gamma   90.00
#
_symmetry.space_group_name_H-M   'P 1'
#
loop_
_entity.id
_entity.type
_entity.pdbx_description
1 polymer ?
#
loop_
_entity_poly.entity_id
_entity_poly.type
_entity_poly.pdbx_seq_one_letter_code
_entity_poly.pdbx_strand_id
1 'polypeptide(L)'
;MSGASQLRTAVADTSALVSLAVPRADTSVDTDSGPDPLQYVLTSCEVSLPPTVQSELTAMADYDDIHGAAASNVLAADSYYAVLDPYDRSDTPAARPAFGLDDGKTDGIVLANSLGVDGLLTDEFGGTNFALVHAALRGPRIASTPRLIRDYARGDHMSSTEARRLLDCIGSHRSWGTSPYVALIRGQLEP
;
A
#
# COMPACT_ATOMS: atom_id res chain seq x y z
N MET A 1 -17.66 -16.55 -12.32
CA MET A 1 -17.19 -15.15 -12.18
C MET A 1 -16.62 -14.98 -10.78
N SER A 2 -15.30 -15.15 -10.63
CA SER A 2 -14.66 -14.97 -9.32
C SER A 2 -14.50 -13.45 -9.13
N GLY A 3 -15.45 -12.84 -8.41
CA GLY A 3 -15.33 -11.46 -7.98
C GLY A 3 -14.00 -11.31 -7.22
N ALA A 4 -13.15 -10.39 -7.63
CA ALA A 4 -11.98 -10.04 -6.86
C ALA A 4 -12.49 -9.69 -5.45
N SER A 5 -12.11 -10.50 -4.45
CA SER A 5 -12.51 -10.25 -3.06
C SER A 5 -11.94 -8.89 -2.67
N GLN A 6 -12.83 -7.92 -2.52
CA GLN A 6 -12.47 -6.57 -2.08
C GLN A 6 -11.81 -6.67 -0.70
N LEU A 7 -10.72 -5.94 -0.49
CA LEU A 7 -10.10 -5.80 0.81
C LEU A 7 -11.04 -5.01 1.72
N ARG A 8 -11.42 -5.58 2.86
CA ARG A 8 -12.19 -4.88 3.89
C ARG A 8 -11.31 -4.44 5.05
N THR A 9 -10.28 -5.23 5.34
CA THR A 9 -9.33 -4.97 6.41
C THR A 9 -7.92 -5.14 5.89
N ALA A 10 -7.02 -4.25 6.23
CA ALA A 10 -5.62 -4.31 5.80
C ALA A 10 -4.67 -3.71 6.83
N VAL A 11 -3.45 -4.24 6.85
CA VAL A 11 -2.29 -3.55 7.43
C VAL A 11 -1.49 -2.95 6.27
N ALA A 12 -1.02 -1.72 6.43
CA ALA A 12 -0.29 -1.02 5.39
C ALA A 12 1.18 -0.78 5.76
N ASP A 13 2.05 -0.97 4.77
CA ASP A 13 3.46 -0.63 4.78
C ASP A 13 3.65 0.79 4.17
N THR A 14 4.69 1.48 4.57
CA THR A 14 5.08 2.80 4.07
C THR A 14 5.14 2.84 2.54
N SER A 15 5.68 1.80 1.91
CA SER A 15 5.87 1.76 0.46
C SER A 15 4.56 1.87 -0.31
N ALA A 16 3.51 1.16 0.12
CA ALA A 16 2.20 1.20 -0.52
C ALA A 16 1.46 2.51 -0.23
N LEU A 17 1.50 2.99 1.02
CA LEU A 17 0.84 4.25 1.39
C LEU A 17 1.40 5.43 0.60
N VAL A 18 2.72 5.54 0.51
CA VAL A 18 3.39 6.61 -0.26
C VAL A 18 3.04 6.49 -1.74
N SER A 19 3.08 5.29 -2.32
CA SER A 19 2.71 5.09 -3.73
C SER A 19 1.26 5.49 -4.01
N LEU A 20 0.32 5.13 -3.14
CA LEU A 20 -1.09 5.52 -3.27
C LEU A 20 -1.28 7.05 -3.15
N ALA A 21 -0.42 7.74 -2.38
CA ALA A 21 -0.49 9.19 -2.17
C ALA A 21 0.24 10.02 -3.24
N VAL A 22 1.13 9.41 -4.06
CA VAL A 22 1.86 10.10 -5.14
C VAL A 22 0.95 10.87 -6.07
N PRO A 23 -0.19 10.32 -6.59
CA PRO A 23 -1.05 11.08 -7.50
C PRO A 23 -1.60 12.38 -6.89
N ARG A 24 -1.88 12.39 -5.59
CA ARG A 24 -2.32 13.60 -4.86
C ARG A 24 -1.18 14.62 -4.69
N ALA A 25 0.04 14.17 -4.60
CA ALA A 25 1.23 15.00 -4.49
C ALA A 25 1.72 15.56 -5.84
N ASP A 26 1.37 14.87 -6.94
CA ASP A 26 1.76 15.27 -8.30
C ASP A 26 0.76 16.28 -8.87
N THR A 27 1.20 17.53 -9.02
CA THR A 27 0.37 18.63 -9.55
C THR A 27 -0.10 18.43 -10.99
N SER A 28 0.44 17.44 -11.72
CA SER A 28 0.01 17.07 -13.07
C SER A 28 -1.22 16.17 -13.07
N VAL A 29 -1.62 15.64 -11.92
CA VAL A 29 -2.78 14.75 -11.73
C VAL A 29 -3.87 15.50 -10.98
N ASP A 30 -5.06 15.55 -11.56
CA ASP A 30 -6.23 16.10 -10.90
C ASP A 30 -6.92 15.01 -10.07
N THR A 31 -6.68 15.01 -8.77
CA THR A 31 -7.33 14.10 -7.82
C THR A 31 -8.56 14.72 -7.14
N ASP A 32 -8.82 16.01 -7.34
CA ASP A 32 -10.00 16.67 -6.76
C ASP A 32 -11.26 16.32 -7.52
N SER A 33 -11.16 16.17 -8.86
CA SER A 33 -12.27 15.75 -9.73
C SER A 33 -12.08 14.36 -10.32
N GLY A 34 -10.89 13.77 -10.20
CA GLY A 34 -10.53 12.44 -10.69
C GLY A 34 -10.35 11.41 -9.59
N PRO A 35 -9.99 10.17 -9.94
CA PRO A 35 -9.78 9.10 -8.96
C PRO A 35 -8.55 9.38 -8.09
N ASP A 36 -8.75 9.30 -6.78
CA ASP A 36 -7.71 9.35 -5.76
C ASP A 36 -7.55 7.97 -5.10
N PRO A 37 -6.49 7.21 -5.42
CA PRO A 37 -6.34 5.86 -4.91
C PRO A 37 -6.07 5.81 -3.40
N LEU A 38 -5.43 6.82 -2.81
CA LEU A 38 -5.27 6.90 -1.35
C LEU A 38 -6.62 7.06 -0.66
N GLN A 39 -7.41 8.04 -1.09
CA GLN A 39 -8.74 8.29 -0.52
C GLN A 39 -9.62 7.04 -0.66
N TYR A 40 -9.60 6.40 -1.83
CA TYR A 40 -10.40 5.21 -2.05
C TYR A 40 -10.04 4.08 -1.07
N VAL A 41 -8.75 3.77 -0.88
CA VAL A 41 -8.32 2.75 0.08
C VAL A 41 -8.76 3.10 1.49
N LEU A 42 -8.48 4.32 1.94
CA LEU A 42 -8.73 4.74 3.32
C LEU A 42 -10.23 4.86 3.66
N THR A 43 -11.10 5.02 2.66
CA THR A 43 -12.56 5.11 2.88
C THR A 43 -13.30 3.80 2.64
N SER A 44 -12.70 2.85 1.91
CA SER A 44 -13.34 1.56 1.57
C SER A 44 -12.76 0.36 2.34
N CYS A 45 -11.67 0.55 3.09
CA CYS A 45 -10.96 -0.47 3.82
C CYS A 45 -10.60 0.03 5.23
N GLU A 46 -10.79 -0.80 6.24
CA GLU A 46 -10.25 -0.53 7.58
C GLU A 46 -8.73 -0.76 7.55
N VAL A 47 -7.97 0.34 7.57
CA VAL A 47 -6.51 0.30 7.48
C VAL A 47 -5.90 0.48 8.86
N SER A 48 -4.96 -0.39 9.19
CA SER A 48 -4.09 -0.25 10.37
C SER A 48 -2.63 -0.20 9.95
N LEU A 49 -1.81 0.48 10.73
CA LEU A 49 -0.36 0.49 10.53
C LEU A 49 0.37 0.44 11.87
N PRO A 50 1.58 -0.15 11.92
CA PRO A 50 2.37 -0.14 13.14
C PRO A 50 3.01 1.24 13.38
N PRO A 51 3.40 1.58 14.63
CA PRO A 51 4.09 2.83 14.96
C PRO A 51 5.38 3.07 14.16
N THR A 52 6.08 2.01 13.76
CA THR A 52 7.27 2.10 12.90
C THR A 52 6.95 2.70 11.55
N VAL A 53 5.87 2.29 10.90
CA VAL A 53 5.41 2.86 9.62
C VAL A 53 5.02 4.33 9.79
N GLN A 54 4.33 4.69 10.87
CA GLN A 54 4.01 6.08 11.16
C GLN A 54 5.29 6.93 11.35
N SER A 55 6.29 6.40 12.04
CA SER A 55 7.58 7.07 12.23
C SER A 55 8.33 7.25 10.92
N GLU A 56 8.32 6.24 10.05
CA GLU A 56 8.91 6.32 8.70
C GLU A 56 8.22 7.39 7.84
N LEU A 57 6.89 7.45 7.85
CA LEU A 57 6.12 8.48 7.16
C LEU A 57 6.45 9.88 7.69
N THR A 58 6.57 10.02 9.01
CA THR A 58 6.95 11.29 9.65
C THR A 58 8.34 11.75 9.21
N ALA A 59 9.32 10.85 9.21
CA ALA A 59 10.67 11.16 8.74
C ALA A 59 10.71 11.48 7.25
N MET A 60 9.90 10.78 6.45
CA MET A 60 9.83 11.01 4.99
C MET A 60 9.14 12.34 4.66
N ALA A 61 8.19 12.80 5.48
CA ALA A 61 7.51 14.08 5.28
C ALA A 61 8.45 15.30 5.32
N ASP A 62 9.63 15.14 5.91
CA ASP A 62 10.68 16.18 5.92
C ASP A 62 11.47 16.25 4.59
N TYR A 63 11.24 15.36 3.63
CA TYR A 63 11.91 15.40 2.33
C TYR A 63 11.29 16.49 1.45
N ASP A 64 12.14 17.24 0.78
CA ASP A 64 11.73 18.31 -0.16
C ASP A 64 11.53 17.74 -1.58
N ASP A 65 10.72 16.69 -1.66
CA ASP A 65 10.38 16.02 -2.91
C ASP A 65 8.94 15.47 -2.90
N ILE A 66 8.55 14.79 -3.98
CA ILE A 66 7.20 14.24 -4.13
C ILE A 66 6.90 13.15 -3.08
N HIS A 67 7.92 12.43 -2.60
CA HIS A 67 7.72 11.40 -1.59
C HIS A 67 7.43 12.03 -0.22
N GLY A 68 8.09 13.15 0.10
CA GLY A 68 7.78 13.93 1.29
C GLY A 68 6.37 14.52 1.24
N ALA A 69 5.96 15.07 0.10
CA ALA A 69 4.59 15.54 -0.09
C ALA A 69 3.55 14.39 0.00
N ALA A 70 3.86 13.23 -0.58
CA ALA A 70 3.01 12.06 -0.48
C ALA A 70 2.89 11.54 0.96
N ALA A 71 4.00 11.45 1.70
CA ALA A 71 3.99 11.08 3.12
C ALA A 71 3.16 12.07 3.96
N SER A 72 3.30 13.37 3.70
CA SER A 72 2.49 14.42 4.35
C SER A 72 1.00 14.24 4.08
N ASN A 73 0.60 13.87 2.85
CA ASN A 73 -0.79 13.57 2.52
C ASN A 73 -1.33 12.35 3.28
N VAL A 74 -0.50 11.31 3.48
CA VAL A 74 -0.89 10.15 4.32
C VAL A 74 -1.08 10.58 5.77
N LEU A 75 -0.13 11.33 6.33
CA LEU A 75 -0.22 11.80 7.72
C LEU A 75 -1.42 12.72 7.96
N ALA A 76 -1.78 13.55 6.97
CA ALA A 76 -2.97 14.42 7.06
C ALA A 76 -4.29 13.63 7.06
N ALA A 77 -4.27 12.35 6.68
CA ALA A 77 -5.42 11.46 6.67
C ALA A 77 -5.48 10.55 7.92
N ASP A 78 -4.88 10.93 9.03
CA ASP A 78 -4.73 10.13 10.26
C ASP A 78 -6.05 9.64 10.88
N SER A 79 -7.14 10.36 10.66
CA SER A 79 -8.48 9.97 11.10
C SER A 79 -9.08 8.76 10.34
N TYR A 80 -8.46 8.32 9.25
CA TYR A 80 -8.93 7.23 8.40
C TYR A 80 -8.16 5.91 8.57
N TYR A 81 -7.17 5.87 9.45
CA TYR A 81 -6.45 4.65 9.79
C TYR A 81 -6.17 4.56 11.29
N ALA A 82 -5.90 3.36 11.78
CA ALA A 82 -5.51 3.12 13.16
C ALA A 82 -4.00 2.85 13.25
N VAL A 83 -3.34 3.43 14.27
CA VAL A 83 -1.96 3.05 14.62
C VAL A 83 -2.01 2.07 15.77
N LEU A 84 -1.52 0.86 15.54
CA LEU A 84 -1.61 -0.25 16.50
C LEU A 84 -0.22 -0.87 16.72
N ASP A 85 0.20 -0.95 17.99
CA ASP A 85 1.44 -1.65 18.32
C ASP A 85 1.24 -3.16 18.17
N PRO A 86 2.02 -3.82 17.28
CA PRO A 86 1.91 -5.26 17.09
C PRO A 86 2.27 -6.06 18.35
N TYR A 87 3.05 -5.50 19.29
CA TYR A 87 3.58 -6.21 20.46
C TYR A 87 2.76 -6.00 21.73
N ASP A 88 1.77 -5.14 21.71
CA ASP A 88 0.80 -4.96 22.82
C ASP A 88 -0.30 -6.05 22.85
N ARG A 89 -0.21 -7.05 21.98
CA ARG A 89 -1.21 -8.11 21.85
C ARG A 89 -0.69 -9.43 22.40
N SER A 90 -1.56 -10.17 23.06
CA SER A 90 -1.21 -11.44 23.72
C SER A 90 -0.84 -12.59 22.79
N ASP A 91 -1.22 -12.49 21.50
CA ASP A 91 -0.99 -13.49 20.46
C ASP A 91 0.23 -13.19 19.59
N THR A 92 1.00 -12.16 19.91
CA THR A 92 2.20 -11.76 19.19
C THR A 92 3.48 -12.15 19.90
N PRO A 93 4.62 -12.22 19.16
CA PRO A 93 5.92 -12.47 19.78
C PRO A 93 6.26 -11.39 20.83
N ALA A 94 6.94 -11.78 21.90
CA ALA A 94 7.40 -10.83 22.93
C ALA A 94 8.49 -9.87 22.43
N ALA A 95 9.10 -10.16 21.28
CA ALA A 95 10.11 -9.32 20.63
C ALA A 95 9.99 -9.42 19.12
N ARG A 96 10.48 -8.39 18.42
CA ARG A 96 10.47 -8.34 16.93
C ARG A 96 11.18 -9.55 16.35
N PRO A 97 10.51 -10.33 15.47
CA PRO A 97 11.14 -11.47 14.80
C PRO A 97 12.19 -11.02 13.78
N ALA A 98 13.20 -11.86 13.57
CA ALA A 98 14.22 -11.61 12.54
C ALA A 98 13.80 -12.21 11.20
N PHE A 99 12.95 -11.53 10.44
CA PHE A 99 12.53 -11.97 9.09
C PHE A 99 13.55 -11.62 7.99
N GLY A 100 14.59 -10.84 8.31
CA GLY A 100 15.53 -10.33 7.30
C GLY A 100 14.97 -9.16 6.48
N LEU A 101 13.94 -8.50 6.98
CA LEU A 101 13.28 -7.32 6.44
C LEU A 101 13.55 -6.11 7.34
N ASP A 102 13.25 -4.90 6.83
CA ASP A 102 13.24 -3.71 7.67
C ASP A 102 12.18 -3.77 8.78
N ASP A 103 12.29 -2.86 9.74
CA ASP A 103 11.45 -2.85 10.94
C ASP A 103 9.98 -2.61 10.61
N GLY A 104 9.68 -1.67 9.70
CA GLY A 104 8.32 -1.35 9.28
C GLY A 104 7.60 -2.55 8.65
N LYS A 105 8.29 -3.26 7.74
CA LYS A 105 7.74 -4.48 7.12
C LYS A 105 7.58 -5.62 8.12
N THR A 106 8.56 -5.81 9.00
CA THR A 106 8.50 -6.84 10.03
C THR A 106 7.31 -6.61 10.95
N ASP A 107 7.16 -5.40 11.47
CA ASP A 107 6.06 -5.03 12.36
C ASP A 107 4.71 -5.10 11.64
N GLY A 108 4.65 -4.69 10.37
CA GLY A 108 3.48 -4.83 9.51
C GLY A 108 3.02 -6.28 9.34
N ILE A 109 3.96 -7.21 9.13
CA ILE A 109 3.66 -8.65 9.02
C ILE A 109 3.14 -9.21 10.36
N VAL A 110 3.80 -8.87 11.47
CA VAL A 110 3.36 -9.31 12.81
C VAL A 110 1.95 -8.82 13.09
N LEU A 111 1.68 -7.53 12.84
CA LEU A 111 0.36 -6.93 13.03
C LEU A 111 -0.70 -7.57 12.12
N ALA A 112 -0.39 -7.77 10.84
CA ALA A 112 -1.31 -8.37 9.88
C ALA A 112 -1.69 -9.80 10.27
N ASN A 113 -0.72 -10.60 10.69
CA ASN A 113 -0.95 -11.98 11.17
C ASN A 113 -1.80 -12.01 12.43
N SER A 114 -1.55 -11.12 13.40
CA SER A 114 -2.27 -11.06 14.67
C SER A 114 -3.71 -10.58 14.48
N LEU A 115 -3.94 -9.58 13.64
CA LEU A 115 -5.29 -9.09 13.35
C LEU A 115 -6.09 -10.02 12.44
N GLY A 116 -5.43 -10.92 11.69
CA GLY A 116 -6.08 -11.78 10.72
C GLY A 116 -6.76 -10.99 9.59
N VAL A 117 -6.15 -9.89 9.17
CA VAL A 117 -6.70 -9.01 8.13
C VAL A 117 -6.74 -9.69 6.75
N ASP A 118 -7.53 -9.14 5.83
CA ASP A 118 -7.62 -9.67 4.46
C ASP A 118 -6.29 -9.52 3.70
N GLY A 119 -5.50 -8.48 4.00
CA GLY A 119 -4.24 -8.26 3.29
C GLY A 119 -3.23 -7.35 3.97
N LEU A 120 -1.97 -7.52 3.55
CA LEU A 120 -0.88 -6.60 3.78
C LEU A 120 -0.69 -5.75 2.53
N LEU A 121 -0.87 -4.43 2.65
CA LEU A 121 -0.59 -3.47 1.60
C LEU A 121 0.91 -3.19 1.56
N THR A 122 1.59 -3.63 0.51
CA THR A 122 3.03 -3.41 0.32
C THR A 122 3.37 -3.45 -1.17
N ASP A 123 4.31 -2.63 -1.59
CA ASP A 123 4.82 -2.62 -2.96
C ASP A 123 6.07 -3.48 -3.15
N GLU A 124 6.27 -4.43 -2.24
CA GLU A 124 7.19 -5.54 -2.45
C GLU A 124 6.53 -6.59 -3.34
N PHE A 125 6.77 -6.54 -4.63
CA PHE A 125 6.19 -7.49 -5.60
C PHE A 125 7.24 -8.24 -6.43
N GLY A 126 8.47 -8.30 -5.94
CA GLY A 126 9.55 -9.03 -6.58
C GLY A 126 10.79 -9.21 -5.70
N GLY A 127 11.67 -10.13 -6.12
CA GLY A 127 12.94 -10.37 -5.47
C GLY A 127 12.86 -11.07 -4.11
N THR A 128 13.94 -10.96 -3.35
CA THR A 128 14.11 -11.63 -2.06
C THR A 128 13.12 -11.13 -1.03
N ASN A 129 12.90 -9.81 -0.95
CA ASN A 129 11.99 -9.23 0.03
C ASN A 129 10.56 -9.75 -0.16
N PHE A 130 10.07 -9.84 -1.42
CA PHE A 130 8.76 -10.43 -1.70
C PHE A 130 8.66 -11.87 -1.17
N ALA A 131 9.69 -12.69 -1.41
CA ALA A 131 9.71 -14.07 -0.94
C ALA A 131 9.69 -14.16 0.60
N LEU A 132 10.42 -13.27 1.28
CA LEU A 132 10.44 -13.19 2.75
C LEU A 132 9.09 -12.74 3.32
N VAL A 133 8.48 -11.70 2.75
CA VAL A 133 7.13 -11.25 3.13
C VAL A 133 6.12 -12.37 2.94
N HIS A 134 6.13 -13.02 1.76
CA HIS A 134 5.20 -14.13 1.47
C HIS A 134 5.37 -15.31 2.44
N ALA A 135 6.62 -15.65 2.80
CA ALA A 135 6.90 -16.75 3.72
C ALA A 135 6.50 -16.44 5.18
N ALA A 136 6.54 -15.17 5.58
CA ALA A 136 6.24 -14.75 6.94
C ALA A 136 4.73 -14.48 7.18
N LEU A 137 3.94 -14.22 6.12
CA LEU A 137 2.49 -14.01 6.25
C LEU A 137 1.76 -15.34 6.49
N ARG A 138 0.79 -15.30 7.41
CA ARG A 138 -0.01 -16.46 7.84
C ARG A 138 -1.51 -16.17 7.65
N GLY A 139 -1.98 -16.17 6.40
CA GLY A 139 -3.39 -15.90 6.08
C GLY A 139 -3.61 -14.64 5.26
N PRO A 140 -3.16 -13.45 5.70
CA PRO A 140 -3.28 -12.24 4.88
C PRO A 140 -2.62 -12.40 3.50
N ARG A 141 -3.25 -11.85 2.47
CA ARG A 141 -2.67 -11.83 1.12
C ARG A 141 -1.80 -10.58 0.94
N ILE A 142 -0.80 -10.65 0.07
CA ILE A 142 -0.08 -9.46 -0.37
C ILE A 142 -0.97 -8.68 -1.35
N ALA A 143 -1.20 -7.41 -1.07
CA ALA A 143 -1.91 -6.50 -1.95
C ALA A 143 -0.97 -5.33 -2.30
N SER A 144 -0.63 -5.19 -3.57
CA SER A 144 0.22 -4.13 -4.08
C SER A 144 -0.59 -3.00 -4.68
N THR A 145 -0.03 -1.79 -4.69
CA THR A 145 -0.66 -0.62 -5.32
C THR A 145 -1.08 -0.87 -6.77
N PRO A 146 -0.24 -1.45 -7.66
CA PRO A 146 -0.68 -1.73 -9.03
C PRO A 146 -1.90 -2.64 -9.10
N ARG A 147 -1.96 -3.67 -8.26
CA ARG A 147 -3.09 -4.58 -8.20
C ARG A 147 -4.36 -3.88 -7.70
N LEU A 148 -4.26 -3.05 -6.68
CA LEU A 148 -5.40 -2.28 -6.17
C LEU A 148 -5.99 -1.36 -7.24
N ILE A 149 -5.16 -0.61 -7.95
CA ILE A 149 -5.59 0.27 -9.03
C ILE A 149 -6.32 -0.53 -10.14
N ARG A 150 -5.77 -1.68 -10.54
CA ARG A 150 -6.45 -2.57 -11.49
C ARG A 150 -7.79 -3.06 -10.95
N ASP A 151 -7.84 -3.47 -9.69
CA ASP A 151 -9.05 -4.02 -9.08
C ASP A 151 -10.14 -2.93 -8.95
N TYR A 152 -9.75 -1.66 -8.72
CA TYR A 152 -10.66 -0.51 -8.74
C TYR A 152 -11.24 -0.25 -10.14
N ALA A 153 -10.42 -0.36 -11.18
CA ALA A 153 -10.92 -0.25 -12.55
C ALA A 153 -11.87 -1.41 -12.89
N ARG A 154 -11.59 -2.63 -12.45
CA ARG A 154 -12.46 -3.79 -12.65
C ARG A 154 -13.76 -3.74 -11.85
N GLY A 155 -13.78 -2.97 -10.78
CA GLY A 155 -14.95 -2.70 -9.95
C GLY A 155 -15.75 -1.47 -10.38
N ASP A 156 -15.45 -0.89 -11.55
CA ASP A 156 -16.09 0.31 -12.10
C ASP A 156 -15.94 1.56 -11.22
N HIS A 157 -14.91 1.60 -10.34
CA HIS A 157 -14.62 2.79 -9.52
C HIS A 157 -13.78 3.83 -10.28
N MET A 158 -13.15 3.42 -11.37
CA MET A 158 -12.45 4.28 -12.33
C MET A 158 -12.39 3.58 -13.69
N SER A 159 -12.16 4.34 -14.75
CA SER A 159 -11.95 3.76 -16.08
C SER A 159 -10.55 3.12 -16.20
N SER A 160 -10.41 2.17 -17.15
CA SER A 160 -9.09 1.59 -17.46
C SER A 160 -8.07 2.64 -17.92
N THR A 161 -8.53 3.73 -18.54
CA THR A 161 -7.68 4.84 -18.96
C THR A 161 -7.14 5.62 -17.75
N GLU A 162 -7.99 5.93 -16.78
CA GLU A 162 -7.58 6.57 -15.52
C GLU A 162 -6.63 5.69 -14.74
N ALA A 163 -6.94 4.39 -14.61
CA ALA A 163 -6.08 3.44 -13.93
C ALA A 163 -4.66 3.39 -14.56
N ARG A 164 -4.57 3.40 -15.89
CA ARG A 164 -3.27 3.45 -16.57
C ARG A 164 -2.52 4.75 -16.30
N ARG A 165 -3.21 5.91 -16.33
CA ARG A 165 -2.59 7.21 -15.99
C ARG A 165 -2.04 7.23 -14.57
N LEU A 166 -2.79 6.67 -13.60
CA LEU A 166 -2.32 6.56 -12.22
C LEU A 166 -1.09 5.66 -12.12
N LEU A 167 -1.08 4.50 -12.78
CA LEU A 167 0.09 3.62 -12.81
C LEU A 167 1.31 4.30 -13.46
N ASP A 168 1.12 5.11 -14.50
CA ASP A 168 2.18 5.87 -15.16
C ASP A 168 2.71 6.97 -14.24
N CYS A 169 1.83 7.73 -13.61
CA CYS A 169 2.19 8.75 -12.63
C CYS A 169 3.03 8.15 -11.49
N ILE A 170 2.50 7.13 -10.81
CA ILE A 170 3.20 6.48 -9.71
C ILE A 170 4.51 5.86 -10.19
N GLY A 171 4.50 5.16 -11.31
CA GLY A 171 5.67 4.50 -11.88
C GLY A 171 6.79 5.45 -12.27
N SER A 172 6.48 6.71 -12.63
CA SER A 172 7.49 7.73 -12.94
C SER A 172 8.27 8.20 -11.70
N HIS A 173 7.66 8.12 -10.52
CA HIS A 173 8.26 8.50 -9.23
C HIS A 173 8.75 7.30 -8.41
N ARG A 174 8.34 6.10 -8.78
CA ARG A 174 8.79 4.84 -8.17
C ARG A 174 9.62 4.05 -9.19
N SER A 175 10.54 3.22 -8.75
CA SER A 175 11.38 2.42 -9.65
C SER A 175 10.61 1.25 -10.32
N TRP A 176 9.45 1.54 -10.90
CA TRP A 176 8.57 0.52 -11.48
C TRP A 176 8.74 0.32 -12.98
N GLY A 177 9.46 1.22 -13.65
CA GLY A 177 9.54 1.27 -15.12
C GLY A 177 10.06 -0.02 -15.78
N THR A 178 10.82 -0.82 -15.05
CA THR A 178 11.36 -2.12 -15.53
C THR A 178 10.70 -3.32 -14.86
N SER A 179 9.66 -3.13 -14.05
CA SER A 179 9.00 -4.22 -13.33
C SER A 179 8.12 -5.05 -14.26
N PRO A 180 8.43 -6.35 -14.49
CA PRO A 180 7.55 -7.24 -15.27
C PRO A 180 6.16 -7.39 -14.65
N TYR A 181 6.07 -7.30 -13.32
CA TYR A 181 4.80 -7.36 -12.61
C TYR A 181 3.90 -6.17 -12.92
N VAL A 182 4.44 -4.95 -12.89
CA VAL A 182 3.68 -3.74 -13.23
C VAL A 182 3.26 -3.75 -14.70
N ALA A 183 4.15 -4.18 -15.61
CA ALA A 183 3.83 -4.37 -17.02
C ALA A 183 2.69 -5.38 -17.23
N LEU A 184 2.70 -6.49 -16.51
CA LEU A 184 1.62 -7.49 -16.55
C LEU A 184 0.28 -6.88 -16.08
N ILE A 185 0.26 -6.17 -14.95
CA ILE A 185 -0.95 -5.51 -14.42
C ILE A 185 -1.49 -4.48 -15.43
N ARG A 186 -0.59 -3.69 -16.02
CA ARG A 186 -0.94 -2.68 -17.02
C ARG A 186 -1.58 -3.31 -18.26
N GLY A 187 -1.04 -4.43 -18.76
CA GLY A 187 -1.61 -5.18 -19.87
C GLY A 187 -3.03 -5.72 -19.58
N GLN A 188 -3.36 -5.96 -18.31
CA GLN A 188 -4.70 -6.37 -17.90
C GLN A 188 -5.75 -5.24 -17.89
N LEU A 189 -5.32 -3.99 -18.09
CA LEU A 189 -6.16 -2.79 -18.22
C LEU A 189 -6.39 -2.40 -19.69
N GLU A 190 -5.84 -3.15 -20.64
CA GLU A 190 -6.13 -2.96 -22.07
C GLU A 190 -7.56 -3.40 -22.37
N PRO A 191 -8.28 -2.72 -23.28
CA PRO A 191 -9.65 -3.04 -23.64
C PRO A 191 -9.77 -4.38 -24.36
#